data_11a493b5c56def0b0f0efbef329b3d82
#
_entry.id   11a493b5c56def0b0f0efbef329b3d82
#
_cell.length_a   1.000
_cell.length_b   1.000
_cell.length_c   1.000
_cell.angle_alpha   90.00
_cell.angle_beta   90.00
_cell.angle_gamma   90.00
#
_symmetry.space_group_name_H-M   'P 1'
#
loop_
_entity.id
_entity.type
_entity.pdbx_description
1 polymer ?
#
loop_
_entity_poly.entity_id
_entity_poly.type
_entity_poly.pdbx_seq_one_letter_code
_entity_poly.pdbx_strand_id
1 'polypeptide(L)'
;MKKKWLAAVLLLPVFVAVGTAYSADSIKIGAFFDLTGPSSAIGTPTRLVAEMVVKKINDEGGINGAPLQLVIADDEGDPTKAALIAKKFTESDKVVAIIGPTRTDTGMAAKPTIEQMKVPTFMTVGGDAVIAGGKFGPFHWTFKSPQRTTIAVQKVYAYLKQKGTQKIAILTAADGFGKDGKAALETLAAEYGIKIVAAESFQATDSDMTAQLINIKTAAPDAIICWTIGKAGSIVAKNVKQLGIQVPLFQCHGLPDPKYIELAGKASEGNIMPSTKLMVASQLQDTDPQKKVIQEFIHLYQDVFHYDRQFPINTHSGYAWDAIYIVANAMKKAGTDNEKLRDAIEKTTGYVGVSGTYNITPEDHNGLGTDSMVLVQISEGQWKLLQ
;
A
#
# COMPACT_ATOMS: atom_id res chain seq x y z
N MET A 1 73.98 -27.87 -50.84
CA MET A 1 73.89 -27.22 -49.55
C MET A 1 72.50 -26.67 -49.39
N LYS A 2 71.60 -27.39 -48.63
CA LYS A 2 70.20 -27.00 -48.39
C LYS A 2 70.11 -26.51 -46.94
N LYS A 3 69.87 -25.20 -46.73
CA LYS A 3 69.64 -24.61 -45.42
C LYS A 3 68.20 -24.96 -44.98
N LYS A 4 68.06 -25.67 -43.85
CA LYS A 4 66.78 -25.89 -43.18
C LYS A 4 66.53 -24.73 -42.21
N TRP A 5 65.44 -24.01 -42.39
CA TRP A 5 64.92 -23.04 -41.42
C TRP A 5 64.03 -23.78 -40.42
N LEU A 6 64.38 -23.77 -39.14
CA LEU A 6 63.49 -24.16 -38.04
C LEU A 6 62.65 -22.93 -37.62
N ALA A 7 61.36 -23.04 -37.78
CA ALA A 7 60.41 -22.08 -37.22
C ALA A 7 60.09 -22.52 -35.77
N ALA A 8 60.52 -21.70 -34.81
CA ALA A 8 60.15 -21.87 -33.41
C ALA A 8 58.74 -21.28 -33.23
N VAL A 9 57.74 -22.11 -32.90
CA VAL A 9 56.41 -21.71 -32.50
C VAL A 9 56.41 -21.41 -30.97
N LEU A 10 56.34 -20.15 -30.63
CA LEU A 10 56.12 -19.71 -29.22
C LEU A 10 54.66 -19.93 -28.86
N LEU A 11 54.38 -20.95 -28.05
CA LEU A 11 53.09 -21.13 -27.35
C LEU A 11 53.06 -20.21 -26.13
N LEU A 12 52.29 -19.13 -26.20
CA LEU A 12 51.92 -18.31 -25.05
C LEU A 12 50.84 -19.05 -24.25
N PRO A 13 51.01 -19.28 -22.95
CA PRO A 13 49.92 -19.85 -22.11
C PRO A 13 48.86 -18.77 -21.92
N VAL A 14 47.64 -19.01 -22.41
CA VAL A 14 46.47 -18.24 -22.04
C VAL A 14 46.04 -18.65 -20.64
N PHE A 15 46.36 -17.84 -19.64
CA PHE A 15 45.81 -17.95 -18.32
C PHE A 15 44.33 -17.55 -18.39
N VAL A 16 43.43 -18.55 -18.48
CA VAL A 16 42.00 -18.36 -18.18
C VAL A 16 41.87 -18.26 -16.69
N ALA A 17 41.78 -17.05 -16.16
CA ALA A 17 41.38 -16.80 -14.78
C ALA A 17 39.93 -17.29 -14.65
N VAL A 18 39.73 -18.50 -14.19
CA VAL A 18 38.43 -18.97 -13.70
C VAL A 18 38.17 -18.22 -12.41
N GLY A 19 37.52 -17.07 -12.51
CA GLY A 19 36.96 -16.37 -11.36
C GLY A 19 35.95 -17.31 -10.70
N THR A 20 36.27 -17.81 -9.51
CA THR A 20 35.27 -18.41 -8.63
C THR A 20 34.26 -17.32 -8.30
N ALA A 21 33.11 -17.34 -8.98
CA ALA A 21 31.96 -16.54 -8.58
C ALA A 21 31.56 -17.05 -7.17
N TYR A 22 32.03 -16.37 -6.14
CA TYR A 22 31.44 -16.50 -4.83
C TYR A 22 29.99 -16.04 -4.99
N SER A 23 29.05 -16.97 -4.94
CA SER A 23 27.64 -16.64 -4.76
C SER A 23 27.55 -15.97 -3.39
N ALA A 24 27.34 -14.67 -3.36
CA ALA A 24 27.08 -13.98 -2.11
C ALA A 24 25.83 -14.61 -1.46
N ASP A 25 25.87 -14.78 -0.14
CA ASP A 25 24.73 -15.29 0.61
C ASP A 25 23.49 -14.42 0.33
N SER A 26 22.33 -15.05 0.14
CA SER A 26 21.09 -14.33 -0.13
C SER A 26 20.66 -13.48 1.08
N ILE A 27 20.20 -12.26 0.80
CA ILE A 27 19.62 -11.37 1.81
C ILE A 27 18.14 -11.73 1.95
N LYS A 28 17.74 -12.19 3.15
CA LYS A 28 16.36 -12.58 3.44
C LYS A 28 15.53 -11.38 3.86
N ILE A 29 14.41 -11.15 3.17
CA ILE A 29 13.34 -10.24 3.60
C ILE A 29 12.06 -11.04 3.85
N GLY A 30 11.38 -10.76 4.97
CA GLY A 30 10.08 -11.36 5.27
C GLY A 30 8.97 -10.62 4.55
N ALA A 31 7.94 -11.34 4.14
CA ALA A 31 6.71 -10.70 3.67
C ALA A 31 5.51 -11.49 4.16
N PHE A 32 4.56 -10.86 4.80
CA PHE A 32 3.34 -11.53 5.22
C PHE A 32 2.10 -10.71 4.87
N PHE A 33 1.08 -11.43 4.41
CA PHE A 33 -0.14 -10.82 3.91
C PHE A 33 -1.33 -11.71 4.26
N ASP A 34 -2.53 -11.15 4.18
CA ASP A 34 -3.77 -11.91 4.20
C ASP A 34 -3.95 -12.59 2.82
N LEU A 35 -3.52 -13.84 2.68
CA LEU A 35 -3.56 -14.57 1.40
C LEU A 35 -4.81 -15.43 1.25
N THR A 36 -5.37 -15.92 2.35
CA THR A 36 -6.53 -16.83 2.35
C THR A 36 -7.70 -16.35 3.22
N GLY A 37 -7.51 -15.25 3.97
CA GLY A 37 -8.52 -14.66 4.83
C GLY A 37 -9.44 -13.63 4.13
N PRO A 38 -10.14 -12.78 4.91
CA PRO A 38 -11.18 -11.89 4.41
C PRO A 38 -10.66 -10.78 3.48
N SER A 39 -9.37 -10.47 3.50
CA SER A 39 -8.74 -9.47 2.63
C SER A 39 -7.78 -10.09 1.61
N SER A 40 -7.93 -11.38 1.29
CA SER A 40 -7.09 -12.09 0.32
C SER A 40 -7.13 -11.48 -1.09
N ALA A 41 -8.22 -10.82 -1.45
CA ALA A 41 -8.32 -10.06 -2.70
C ALA A 41 -7.36 -8.85 -2.75
N ILE A 42 -6.85 -8.39 -1.59
CA ILE A 42 -5.83 -7.34 -1.47
C ILE A 42 -4.45 -7.99 -1.25
N GLY A 43 -4.35 -8.93 -0.32
CA GLY A 43 -3.08 -9.53 0.08
C GLY A 43 -2.42 -10.35 -1.02
N THR A 44 -3.19 -11.14 -1.77
CA THR A 44 -2.64 -11.98 -2.85
C THR A 44 -2.00 -11.17 -3.97
N PRO A 45 -2.64 -10.15 -4.58
CA PRO A 45 -1.96 -9.31 -5.57
C PRO A 45 -0.79 -8.52 -4.98
N THR A 46 -0.85 -8.11 -3.70
CA THR A 46 0.28 -7.46 -3.03
C THR A 46 1.50 -8.40 -2.94
N ARG A 47 1.28 -9.69 -2.64
CA ARG A 47 2.34 -10.73 -2.69
C ARG A 47 2.93 -10.87 -4.08
N LEU A 48 2.09 -10.94 -5.13
CA LEU A 48 2.57 -11.05 -6.51
C LEU A 48 3.45 -9.87 -6.89
N VAL A 49 3.09 -8.66 -6.48
CA VAL A 49 3.94 -7.48 -6.69
C VAL A 49 5.25 -7.57 -5.91
N ALA A 50 5.23 -8.07 -4.68
CA ALA A 50 6.46 -8.28 -3.91
C ALA A 50 7.41 -9.27 -4.61
N GLU A 51 6.90 -10.38 -5.13
CA GLU A 51 7.65 -11.36 -5.91
C GLU A 51 8.21 -10.76 -7.20
N MET A 52 7.39 -9.97 -7.92
CA MET A 52 7.77 -9.27 -9.15
C MET A 52 8.93 -8.30 -8.91
N VAL A 53 8.86 -7.50 -7.87
CA VAL A 53 9.90 -6.52 -7.54
C VAL A 53 11.19 -7.20 -7.12
N VAL A 54 11.12 -8.23 -6.26
CA VAL A 54 12.31 -9.00 -5.85
C VAL A 54 12.96 -9.67 -7.05
N LYS A 55 12.16 -10.25 -7.95
CA LYS A 55 12.70 -10.83 -9.20
C LYS A 55 13.42 -9.76 -10.03
N LYS A 56 12.80 -8.60 -10.24
CA LYS A 56 13.40 -7.50 -11.02
C LYS A 56 14.71 -7.03 -10.38
N ILE A 57 14.76 -6.82 -9.07
CA ILE A 57 15.99 -6.42 -8.37
C ILE A 57 17.09 -7.47 -8.56
N ASN A 58 16.76 -8.76 -8.50
CA ASN A 58 17.71 -9.85 -8.67
C ASN A 58 18.22 -9.95 -10.11
N ASP A 59 17.33 -9.78 -11.10
CA ASP A 59 17.70 -9.74 -12.51
C ASP A 59 18.64 -8.56 -12.84
N GLU A 60 18.58 -7.47 -12.05
CA GLU A 60 19.46 -6.30 -12.12
C GLU A 60 20.77 -6.44 -11.29
N GLY A 61 21.05 -7.61 -10.75
CA GLY A 61 22.26 -7.91 -9.99
C GLY A 61 22.12 -7.88 -8.47
N GLY A 62 20.91 -7.78 -7.94
CA GLY A 62 20.63 -7.84 -6.51
C GLY A 62 21.05 -6.59 -5.72
N ILE A 63 21.32 -6.78 -4.46
CA ILE A 63 21.80 -5.74 -3.55
C ILE A 63 23.31 -5.86 -3.39
N ASN A 64 24.06 -4.98 -4.03
CA ASN A 64 25.52 -5.03 -4.04
C ASN A 64 26.10 -6.42 -4.41
N GLY A 65 25.45 -7.09 -5.38
CA GLY A 65 25.82 -8.42 -5.86
C GLY A 65 25.21 -9.59 -5.09
N ALA A 66 24.49 -9.34 -4.00
CA ALA A 66 23.79 -10.40 -3.25
C ALA A 66 22.30 -10.46 -3.68
N PRO A 67 21.76 -11.65 -3.97
CA PRO A 67 20.34 -11.78 -4.33
C PRO A 67 19.44 -11.59 -3.10
N LEU A 68 18.27 -10.98 -3.32
CA LEU A 68 17.18 -10.97 -2.34
C LEU A 68 16.44 -12.30 -2.35
N GLN A 69 16.12 -12.80 -1.16
CA GLN A 69 15.23 -13.92 -0.95
C GLN A 69 13.99 -13.48 -0.19
N LEU A 70 12.82 -13.68 -0.78
CA LEU A 70 11.54 -13.38 -0.14
C LEU A 70 11.05 -14.59 0.66
N VAL A 71 10.84 -14.40 1.98
CA VAL A 71 10.23 -15.40 2.87
C VAL A 71 8.78 -15.01 3.10
N ILE A 72 7.84 -15.76 2.50
CA ILE A 72 6.42 -15.41 2.50
C ILE A 72 5.67 -16.18 3.57
N ALA A 73 4.71 -15.51 4.23
CA ALA A 73 3.76 -16.12 5.15
C ALA A 73 2.34 -15.57 4.94
N ASP A 74 1.34 -16.37 5.31
CA ASP A 74 -0.07 -16.02 5.31
C ASP A 74 -0.54 -15.77 6.74
N ASP A 75 -0.99 -14.54 7.04
CA ASP A 75 -1.58 -14.19 8.33
C ASP A 75 -3.08 -14.48 8.41
N GLU A 76 -3.70 -14.86 7.28
CA GLU A 76 -5.13 -15.16 7.15
C GLU A 76 -6.03 -14.01 7.67
N GLY A 77 -5.49 -12.79 7.78
CA GLY A 77 -6.14 -11.64 8.40
C GLY A 77 -6.33 -11.78 9.91
N ASP A 78 -5.64 -12.74 10.56
CA ASP A 78 -5.72 -13.02 11.99
C ASP A 78 -4.61 -12.27 12.75
N PRO A 79 -4.97 -11.39 13.71
CA PRO A 79 -4.01 -10.63 14.51
C PRO A 79 -3.02 -11.51 15.29
N THR A 80 -3.46 -12.68 15.81
CA THR A 80 -2.60 -13.59 16.56
C THR A 80 -1.56 -14.24 15.66
N LYS A 81 -1.97 -14.69 14.46
CA LYS A 81 -1.06 -15.24 13.46
C LYS A 81 -0.05 -14.20 13.01
N ALA A 82 -0.47 -12.97 12.75
CA ALA A 82 0.42 -11.87 12.36
C ALA A 82 1.53 -11.63 13.40
N ALA A 83 1.21 -11.61 14.69
CA ALA A 83 2.20 -11.47 15.75
C ALA A 83 3.18 -12.66 15.81
N LEU A 84 2.70 -13.89 15.63
CA LEU A 84 3.53 -15.09 15.59
C LEU A 84 4.44 -15.12 14.36
N ILE A 85 3.96 -14.68 13.20
CA ILE A 85 4.76 -14.58 11.96
C ILE A 85 5.88 -13.55 12.15
N ALA A 86 5.58 -12.37 12.69
CA ALA A 86 6.60 -11.36 12.99
C ALA A 86 7.69 -11.92 13.90
N LYS A 87 7.32 -12.67 14.93
CA LYS A 87 8.28 -13.35 15.83
C LYS A 87 9.11 -14.40 15.08
N LYS A 88 8.48 -15.26 14.28
CA LYS A 88 9.17 -16.30 13.48
C LYS A 88 10.17 -15.68 12.51
N PHE A 89 9.81 -14.63 11.80
CA PHE A 89 10.67 -13.94 10.85
C PHE A 89 11.94 -13.39 11.50
N THR A 90 11.80 -12.86 12.71
CA THR A 90 12.93 -12.27 13.45
C THR A 90 13.79 -13.33 14.13
N GLU A 91 13.19 -14.27 14.85
CA GLU A 91 13.93 -15.23 15.69
C GLU A 91 14.46 -16.43 14.89
N SER A 92 13.68 -16.97 13.95
CA SER A 92 13.98 -18.21 13.23
C SER A 92 14.51 -17.96 11.82
N ASP A 93 13.79 -17.18 11.02
CA ASP A 93 14.13 -16.97 9.62
C ASP A 93 15.28 -15.95 9.44
N LYS A 94 15.51 -15.09 10.45
CA LYS A 94 16.58 -14.08 10.49
C LYS A 94 16.49 -13.11 9.31
N VAL A 95 15.27 -12.62 9.03
CA VAL A 95 15.07 -11.62 7.99
C VAL A 95 15.60 -10.25 8.45
N VAL A 96 16.12 -9.47 7.51
CA VAL A 96 16.70 -8.14 7.79
C VAL A 96 15.68 -7.00 7.65
N ALA A 97 14.56 -7.27 7.00
CA ALA A 97 13.42 -6.36 6.88
C ALA A 97 12.13 -7.16 6.69
N ILE A 98 10.98 -6.54 6.95
CA ILE A 98 9.66 -7.14 6.76
C ILE A 98 8.79 -6.23 5.90
N ILE A 99 7.99 -6.81 5.00
CA ILE A 99 6.98 -6.13 4.18
C ILE A 99 5.60 -6.69 4.54
N GLY A 100 4.61 -5.85 4.71
CA GLY A 100 3.28 -6.25 5.16
C GLY A 100 3.00 -5.84 6.60
N PRO A 101 1.84 -6.20 7.15
CA PRO A 101 0.75 -7.02 6.58
C PRO A 101 -0.25 -6.26 5.72
N THR A 102 -1.41 -6.89 5.43
CA THR A 102 -2.48 -6.30 4.62
C THR A 102 -3.46 -5.44 5.43
N ARG A 103 -3.76 -5.83 6.67
CA ARG A 103 -4.81 -5.22 7.50
C ARG A 103 -4.21 -4.39 8.65
N THR A 104 -4.92 -3.32 9.03
CA THR A 104 -4.51 -2.49 10.17
C THR A 104 -4.49 -3.28 11.49
N ASP A 105 -5.48 -4.17 11.70
CA ASP A 105 -5.54 -5.01 12.91
C ASP A 105 -4.34 -5.94 13.02
N THR A 106 -3.95 -6.60 11.92
CA THR A 106 -2.79 -7.50 11.89
C THR A 106 -1.49 -6.72 12.04
N GLY A 107 -1.41 -5.51 11.46
CA GLY A 107 -0.27 -4.60 11.66
C GLY A 107 -0.10 -4.17 13.10
N MET A 108 -1.19 -3.76 13.75
CA MET A 108 -1.17 -3.38 15.17
C MET A 108 -0.81 -4.53 16.10
N ALA A 109 -1.23 -5.75 15.78
CA ALA A 109 -0.86 -6.93 16.56
C ALA A 109 0.61 -7.33 16.40
N ALA A 110 1.19 -7.19 15.20
CA ALA A 110 2.58 -7.48 14.92
C ALA A 110 3.55 -6.40 15.43
N LYS A 111 3.11 -5.14 15.51
CA LYS A 111 3.92 -3.96 15.85
C LYS A 111 4.72 -4.10 17.14
N PRO A 112 4.16 -4.54 18.29
CA PRO A 112 4.95 -4.69 19.52
C PRO A 112 6.15 -5.64 19.38
N THR A 113 5.96 -6.75 18.66
CA THR A 113 7.06 -7.70 18.37
C THR A 113 8.11 -7.06 17.46
N ILE A 114 7.70 -6.38 16.41
CA ILE A 114 8.58 -5.68 15.46
C ILE A 114 9.44 -4.64 16.19
N GLU A 115 8.83 -3.81 17.02
CA GLU A 115 9.52 -2.79 17.81
C GLU A 115 10.50 -3.40 18.83
N GLN A 116 10.11 -4.49 19.50
CA GLN A 116 10.96 -5.20 20.46
C GLN A 116 12.15 -5.87 19.78
N MET A 117 11.93 -6.49 18.62
CA MET A 117 12.96 -7.24 17.88
C MET A 117 13.83 -6.35 16.99
N LYS A 118 13.48 -5.07 16.86
CA LYS A 118 14.25 -4.06 16.12
C LYS A 118 14.49 -4.44 14.66
N VAL A 119 13.44 -4.83 13.95
CA VAL A 119 13.52 -5.17 12.51
C VAL A 119 12.73 -4.14 11.71
N PRO A 120 13.37 -3.40 10.79
CA PRO A 120 12.67 -2.44 9.94
C PRO A 120 11.53 -3.10 9.18
N THR A 121 10.32 -2.59 9.36
CA THR A 121 9.10 -3.16 8.78
C THR A 121 8.34 -2.10 8.01
N PHE A 122 8.13 -2.32 6.70
CA PHE A 122 7.30 -1.50 5.86
C PHE A 122 5.90 -2.09 5.75
N MET A 123 4.94 -1.51 6.47
CA MET A 123 3.55 -2.00 6.48
C MET A 123 2.77 -1.50 5.27
N THR A 124 2.00 -2.39 4.65
CA THR A 124 1.12 -2.09 3.52
C THR A 124 -0.33 -1.84 3.95
N VAL A 125 -0.54 -1.39 5.17
CA VAL A 125 -1.84 -1.16 5.81
C VAL A 125 -2.33 0.27 5.63
N GLY A 126 -3.66 0.47 5.56
CA GLY A 126 -4.25 1.79 5.38
C GLY A 126 -4.23 2.68 6.62
N GLY A 127 -4.39 2.13 7.83
CA GLY A 127 -4.53 2.90 9.07
C GLY A 127 -3.24 3.57 9.55
N ASP A 128 -3.37 4.77 10.14
CA ASP A 128 -2.24 5.55 10.65
C ASP A 128 -1.76 5.08 12.02
N ALA A 129 -2.57 4.29 12.74
CA ALA A 129 -2.25 3.78 14.08
C ALA A 129 -0.90 3.02 14.14
N VAL A 130 -0.49 2.39 13.03
CA VAL A 130 0.77 1.63 12.98
C VAL A 130 2.02 2.51 13.09
N ILE A 131 1.93 3.78 12.65
CA ILE A 131 3.00 4.78 12.73
C ILE A 131 2.64 5.95 13.66
N ALA A 132 1.59 5.80 14.44
CA ALA A 132 1.24 6.77 15.48
C ALA A 132 1.87 6.37 16.81
N GLY A 133 2.38 7.36 17.52
CA GLY A 133 2.93 7.22 18.86
C GLY A 133 1.85 7.23 19.95
N GLY A 134 2.24 7.58 21.16
CA GLY A 134 1.33 7.74 22.31
C GLY A 134 0.64 6.43 22.65
N LYS A 135 -0.70 6.43 22.70
CA LYS A 135 -1.50 5.22 23.05
C LYS A 135 -1.32 4.03 22.11
N PHE A 136 -0.77 4.26 20.91
CA PHE A 136 -0.51 3.21 19.92
C PHE A 136 0.91 2.61 20.04
N GLY A 137 1.69 3.03 21.05
CA GLY A 137 3.05 2.57 21.28
C GLY A 137 4.09 3.18 20.34
N PRO A 138 5.38 2.84 20.52
CA PRO A 138 6.46 3.32 19.68
C PRO A 138 6.31 2.87 18.23
N PHE A 139 6.97 3.56 17.29
CA PHE A 139 7.01 3.21 15.87
C PHE A 139 8.40 3.42 15.25
N HIS A 140 9.47 3.23 16.06
CA HIS A 140 10.85 3.41 15.60
C HIS A 140 11.26 2.45 14.48
N TRP A 141 10.63 1.28 14.41
CA TRP A 141 10.95 0.21 13.45
C TRP A 141 9.84 -0.02 12.43
N THR A 142 8.73 0.71 12.56
CA THR A 142 7.54 0.54 11.75
C THR A 142 7.37 1.71 10.79
N PHE A 143 7.34 1.44 9.50
CA PHE A 143 7.09 2.35 8.39
C PHE A 143 5.78 1.96 7.69
N LYS A 144 5.27 2.83 6.83
CA LYS A 144 4.02 2.61 6.11
C LYS A 144 4.12 3.10 4.67
N SER A 145 3.79 2.26 3.68
CA SER A 145 3.79 2.65 2.27
C SER A 145 2.48 3.26 1.75
N PRO A 146 1.26 2.83 2.18
CA PRO A 146 0.03 3.52 1.80
C PRO A 146 -0.03 4.94 2.35
N GLN A 147 -0.75 5.81 1.66
CA GLN A 147 -1.05 7.16 2.15
C GLN A 147 -1.72 7.10 3.53
N ARG A 148 -1.50 8.13 4.33
CA ARG A 148 -2.16 8.26 5.63
C ARG A 148 -3.66 8.43 5.46
N THR A 149 -4.42 7.84 6.40
CA THR A 149 -5.85 8.10 6.58
C THR A 149 -6.14 9.60 6.65
N THR A 150 -5.32 10.35 7.39
CA THR A 150 -5.43 11.80 7.52
C THR A 150 -5.30 12.53 6.17
N ILE A 151 -4.38 12.12 5.30
CA ILE A 151 -4.24 12.66 3.93
C ILE A 151 -5.51 12.43 3.11
N ALA A 152 -6.07 11.22 3.18
CA ALA A 152 -7.29 10.88 2.46
C ALA A 152 -8.49 11.73 2.94
N VAL A 153 -8.63 11.92 4.26
CA VAL A 153 -9.66 12.78 4.85
C VAL A 153 -9.47 14.23 4.42
N GLN A 154 -8.24 14.76 4.47
CA GLN A 154 -7.94 16.12 4.01
C GLN A 154 -8.35 16.35 2.55
N LYS A 155 -8.09 15.37 1.66
CA LYS A 155 -8.53 15.43 0.25
C LYS A 155 -10.05 15.54 0.14
N VAL A 156 -10.79 14.68 0.84
CA VAL A 156 -12.26 14.69 0.82
C VAL A 156 -12.78 16.01 1.42
N TYR A 157 -12.26 16.42 2.56
CA TYR A 157 -12.73 17.62 3.25
C TYR A 157 -12.42 18.92 2.50
N ALA A 158 -11.26 19.01 1.87
CA ALA A 158 -10.93 20.13 0.99
C ALA A 158 -11.95 20.27 -0.17
N TYR A 159 -12.29 19.16 -0.78
CA TYR A 159 -13.30 19.12 -1.85
C TYR A 159 -14.69 19.49 -1.34
N LEU A 160 -15.13 18.93 -0.21
CA LEU A 160 -16.42 19.24 0.40
C LEU A 160 -16.52 20.73 0.76
N LYS A 161 -15.46 21.30 1.34
CA LYS A 161 -15.36 22.74 1.64
C LYS A 161 -15.48 23.60 0.36
N GLN A 162 -14.79 23.21 -0.71
CA GLN A 162 -14.90 23.88 -2.01
C GLN A 162 -16.33 23.85 -2.58
N LYS A 163 -17.06 22.75 -2.33
CA LYS A 163 -18.46 22.60 -2.76
C LYS A 163 -19.48 23.23 -1.79
N GLY A 164 -19.03 23.83 -0.69
CA GLY A 164 -19.91 24.45 0.31
C GLY A 164 -20.66 23.46 1.20
N THR A 165 -20.24 22.19 1.21
CA THR A 165 -20.81 21.14 2.07
C THR A 165 -20.44 21.37 3.51
N GLN A 166 -21.42 21.40 4.43
CA GLN A 166 -21.18 21.67 5.85
C GLN A 166 -21.58 20.51 6.77
N LYS A 167 -22.58 19.73 6.40
CA LYS A 167 -23.10 18.62 7.21
C LYS A 167 -22.79 17.29 6.55
N ILE A 168 -22.09 16.43 7.25
CA ILE A 168 -21.84 15.08 6.76
C ILE A 168 -22.33 14.02 7.73
N ALA A 169 -22.62 12.84 7.21
CA ALA A 169 -22.69 11.62 8.02
C ALA A 169 -21.50 10.72 7.73
N ILE A 170 -21.05 10.00 8.74
CA ILE A 170 -19.99 9.01 8.60
C ILE A 170 -20.54 7.62 8.90
N LEU A 171 -20.10 6.63 8.11
CA LEU A 171 -20.46 5.23 8.26
C LEU A 171 -19.18 4.39 8.18
N THR A 172 -18.73 3.80 9.30
CA THR A 172 -17.40 3.22 9.39
C THR A 172 -17.44 1.74 9.81
N ALA A 173 -16.57 0.92 9.25
CA ALA A 173 -16.38 -0.44 9.72
C ALA A 173 -15.90 -0.45 11.20
N ALA A 174 -16.27 -1.47 11.95
CA ALA A 174 -15.88 -1.59 13.37
C ALA A 174 -14.47 -2.17 13.58
N ASP A 175 -13.74 -2.42 12.50
CA ASP A 175 -12.35 -2.91 12.51
C ASP A 175 -11.32 -1.77 12.74
N GLY A 176 -10.04 -2.11 12.79
CA GLY A 176 -8.96 -1.16 13.03
C GLY A 176 -8.88 -0.05 12.00
N PHE A 177 -9.12 -0.35 10.70
CA PHE A 177 -9.11 0.64 9.64
C PHE A 177 -10.31 1.59 9.71
N GLY A 178 -11.50 1.06 9.98
CA GLY A 178 -12.71 1.88 10.15
C GLY A 178 -12.62 2.79 11.36
N LYS A 179 -12.09 2.31 12.49
CA LYS A 179 -11.84 3.13 13.71
C LYS A 179 -10.82 4.23 13.46
N ASP A 180 -9.75 3.95 12.72
CA ASP A 180 -8.74 4.93 12.34
C ASP A 180 -9.34 6.02 11.45
N GLY A 181 -10.15 5.64 10.45
CA GLY A 181 -10.88 6.57 9.60
C GLY A 181 -11.86 7.44 10.36
N LYS A 182 -12.64 6.84 11.30
CA LYS A 182 -13.54 7.59 12.16
C LYS A 182 -12.80 8.67 12.96
N ALA A 183 -11.69 8.28 13.60
CA ALA A 183 -10.90 9.20 14.40
C ALA A 183 -10.34 10.36 13.56
N ALA A 184 -9.84 10.09 12.36
CA ALA A 184 -9.33 11.12 11.46
C ALA A 184 -10.44 12.06 10.97
N LEU A 185 -11.61 11.52 10.60
CA LEU A 185 -12.77 12.30 10.19
C LEU A 185 -13.24 13.23 11.32
N GLU A 186 -13.38 12.72 12.53
CA GLU A 186 -13.79 13.50 13.71
C GLU A 186 -12.75 14.58 14.07
N THR A 187 -11.47 14.25 14.04
CA THR A 187 -10.39 15.18 14.43
C THR A 187 -10.26 16.36 13.47
N LEU A 188 -10.39 16.11 12.17
CA LEU A 188 -10.18 17.15 11.13
C LEU A 188 -11.44 17.94 10.80
N ALA A 189 -12.63 17.52 11.23
CA ALA A 189 -13.90 18.13 10.83
C ALA A 189 -13.97 19.63 11.10
N ALA A 190 -13.56 20.06 12.30
CA ALA A 190 -13.63 21.46 12.71
C ALA A 190 -12.72 22.38 11.88
N GLU A 191 -11.53 21.93 11.49
CA GLU A 191 -10.58 22.68 10.66
C GLU A 191 -11.16 23.02 9.28
N TYR A 192 -12.01 22.14 8.75
CA TYR A 192 -12.66 22.33 7.45
C TYR A 192 -14.05 22.94 7.54
N GLY A 193 -14.53 23.29 8.74
CA GLY A 193 -15.87 23.83 8.96
C GLY A 193 -16.97 22.81 8.74
N ILE A 194 -16.67 21.52 8.90
CA ILE A 194 -17.58 20.39 8.68
C ILE A 194 -18.18 19.95 10.01
N LYS A 195 -19.50 19.75 10.02
CA LYS A 195 -20.25 19.17 11.13
C LYS A 195 -20.65 17.74 10.83
N ILE A 196 -20.24 16.79 11.65
CA ILE A 196 -20.72 15.41 11.60
C ILE A 196 -22.08 15.36 12.30
N VAL A 197 -23.16 15.09 11.54
CA VAL A 197 -24.53 15.08 12.05
C VAL A 197 -25.01 13.66 12.40
N ALA A 198 -24.36 12.63 11.88
CA ALA A 198 -24.56 11.23 12.27
C ALA A 198 -23.25 10.46 12.13
N ALA A 199 -23.03 9.52 13.06
CA ALA A 199 -21.86 8.64 13.05
C ALA A 199 -22.29 7.23 13.37
N GLU A 200 -22.36 6.39 12.34
CA GLU A 200 -22.82 5.00 12.43
C GLU A 200 -21.66 4.03 12.18
N SER A 201 -21.80 2.81 12.66
CA SER A 201 -20.83 1.74 12.44
C SER A 201 -21.49 0.43 12.07
N PHE A 202 -20.71 -0.43 11.42
CA PHE A 202 -21.13 -1.77 10.99
C PHE A 202 -19.97 -2.76 11.11
N GLN A 203 -20.26 -4.06 11.18
CA GLN A 203 -19.23 -5.08 11.11
C GLN A 203 -18.80 -5.27 9.63
N ALA A 204 -17.50 -5.42 9.36
CA ALA A 204 -17.00 -5.63 7.99
C ALA A 204 -17.60 -6.89 7.30
N THR A 205 -18.19 -7.78 8.07
CA THR A 205 -18.90 -8.99 7.63
C THR A 205 -20.39 -8.79 7.37
N ASP A 206 -20.95 -7.62 7.75
CA ASP A 206 -22.37 -7.34 7.55
C ASP A 206 -22.72 -7.35 6.05
N SER A 207 -23.87 -7.92 5.73
CA SER A 207 -24.41 -8.00 4.37
C SER A 207 -25.49 -6.95 4.08
N ASP A 208 -25.86 -6.16 5.09
CA ASP A 208 -26.86 -5.10 5.00
C ASP A 208 -26.61 -4.00 6.04
N MET A 209 -26.59 -2.74 5.60
CA MET A 209 -26.41 -1.54 6.42
C MET A 209 -27.65 -0.63 6.38
N THR A 210 -28.81 -1.18 6.04
CA THR A 210 -30.05 -0.43 5.90
C THR A 210 -30.43 0.30 7.20
N ALA A 211 -30.27 -0.33 8.36
CA ALA A 211 -30.61 0.29 9.64
C ALA A 211 -29.77 1.55 9.91
N GLN A 212 -28.45 1.47 9.74
CA GLN A 212 -27.53 2.58 9.89
C GLN A 212 -27.83 3.71 8.90
N LEU A 213 -28.11 3.35 7.64
CA LEU A 213 -28.42 4.32 6.58
C LEU A 213 -29.77 5.01 6.77
N ILE A 214 -30.77 4.38 7.43
CA ILE A 214 -32.01 5.02 7.84
C ILE A 214 -31.73 6.10 8.90
N ASN A 215 -30.90 5.81 9.90
CA ASN A 215 -30.47 6.79 10.91
C ASN A 215 -29.77 7.95 10.25
N ILE A 216 -28.83 7.69 9.34
CA ILE A 216 -28.12 8.70 8.55
C ILE A 216 -29.10 9.56 7.74
N LYS A 217 -30.05 8.95 7.04
CA LYS A 217 -31.05 9.66 6.24
C LYS A 217 -31.88 10.60 7.10
N THR A 218 -32.24 10.16 8.31
CA THR A 218 -33.03 10.99 9.26
C THR A 218 -32.24 12.20 9.75
N ALA A 219 -30.93 12.11 9.88
CA ALA A 219 -30.04 13.23 10.25
C ALA A 219 -29.85 14.27 9.14
N ALA A 220 -30.37 14.00 7.94
CA ALA A 220 -30.34 14.91 6.77
C ALA A 220 -28.95 15.52 6.48
N PRO A 221 -27.91 14.71 6.24
CA PRO A 221 -26.60 15.22 5.87
C PRO A 221 -26.59 15.74 4.42
N ASP A 222 -25.59 16.56 4.09
CA ASP A 222 -25.32 17.02 2.72
C ASP A 222 -24.45 16.01 1.93
N ALA A 223 -23.71 15.12 2.64
CA ALA A 223 -22.93 14.03 2.05
C ALA A 223 -22.74 12.88 3.05
N ILE A 224 -22.46 11.68 2.54
CA ILE A 224 -22.11 10.50 3.37
C ILE A 224 -20.68 10.11 3.05
N ILE A 225 -19.88 9.83 4.09
CA ILE A 225 -18.52 9.27 3.95
C ILE A 225 -18.52 7.87 4.56
N CYS A 226 -18.22 6.86 3.74
CA CYS A 226 -18.06 5.48 4.17
C CYS A 226 -16.58 5.12 4.30
N TRP A 227 -16.20 4.45 5.39
CA TRP A 227 -14.80 4.05 5.64
C TRP A 227 -14.70 2.56 5.93
N THR A 228 -14.26 1.80 4.93
CA THR A 228 -14.12 0.35 4.97
C THR A 228 -13.24 -0.14 3.82
N ILE A 229 -12.97 -1.45 3.76
CA ILE A 229 -12.32 -2.13 2.62
C ILE A 229 -13.20 -3.28 2.12
N GLY A 230 -12.86 -3.78 0.93
CA GLY A 230 -13.48 -4.97 0.35
C GLY A 230 -14.95 -4.80 -0.02
N LYS A 231 -15.71 -5.89 0.04
CA LYS A 231 -17.11 -5.93 -0.45
C LYS A 231 -18.09 -5.04 0.30
N ALA A 232 -17.80 -4.71 1.56
CA ALA A 232 -18.73 -3.93 2.39
C ALA A 232 -19.02 -2.54 1.79
N GLY A 233 -18.04 -1.87 1.19
CA GLY A 233 -18.25 -0.60 0.49
C GLY A 233 -19.25 -0.68 -0.65
N SER A 234 -19.23 -1.78 -1.42
CA SER A 234 -20.19 -2.02 -2.51
C SER A 234 -21.60 -2.29 -1.98
N ILE A 235 -21.73 -2.95 -0.82
CA ILE A 235 -23.01 -3.19 -0.15
C ILE A 235 -23.60 -1.85 0.32
N VAL A 236 -22.78 -1.00 0.96
CA VAL A 236 -23.21 0.36 1.36
C VAL A 236 -23.73 1.14 0.17
N ALA A 237 -23.01 1.15 -0.97
CA ALA A 237 -23.46 1.84 -2.18
C ALA A 237 -24.83 1.33 -2.67
N LYS A 238 -25.05 0.00 -2.66
CA LYS A 238 -26.34 -0.61 -3.01
C LYS A 238 -27.45 -0.20 -2.05
N ASN A 239 -27.22 -0.24 -0.76
CA ASN A 239 -28.20 0.14 0.24
C ASN A 239 -28.55 1.64 0.16
N VAL A 240 -27.56 2.54 -0.06
CA VAL A 240 -27.78 3.96 -0.30
C VAL A 240 -28.75 4.16 -1.48
N LYS A 241 -28.52 3.46 -2.60
CA LYS A 241 -29.38 3.52 -3.78
C LYS A 241 -30.78 2.95 -3.53
N GLN A 242 -30.88 1.81 -2.87
CA GLN A 242 -32.16 1.14 -2.52
C GLN A 242 -33.05 2.02 -1.64
N LEU A 243 -32.44 2.74 -0.69
CA LEU A 243 -33.13 3.67 0.21
C LEU A 243 -33.48 5.02 -0.43
N GLY A 244 -33.13 5.23 -1.71
CA GLY A 244 -33.36 6.48 -2.42
C GLY A 244 -32.64 7.67 -1.78
N ILE A 245 -31.47 7.45 -1.16
CA ILE A 245 -30.64 8.52 -0.62
C ILE A 245 -29.96 9.22 -1.80
N GLN A 246 -30.17 10.53 -1.96
CA GLN A 246 -29.72 11.31 -3.11
C GLN A 246 -28.43 12.11 -2.86
N VAL A 247 -27.95 12.19 -1.59
CA VAL A 247 -26.73 12.94 -1.28
C VAL A 247 -25.49 12.17 -1.79
N PRO A 248 -24.41 12.88 -2.15
CA PRO A 248 -23.19 12.24 -2.62
C PRO A 248 -22.63 11.23 -1.60
N LEU A 249 -22.22 10.04 -2.11
CA LEU A 249 -21.52 9.04 -1.36
C LEU A 249 -20.01 9.12 -1.66
N PHE A 250 -19.26 9.44 -0.63
CA PHE A 250 -17.80 9.35 -0.64
C PHE A 250 -17.37 8.01 -0.01
N GLN A 251 -16.49 7.32 -0.69
CA GLN A 251 -15.83 6.12 -0.17
C GLN A 251 -14.40 6.46 0.23
N CYS A 252 -13.77 5.65 1.09
CA CYS A 252 -12.40 5.87 1.51
C CYS A 252 -11.39 5.43 0.45
N HIS A 253 -10.12 5.76 0.67
CA HIS A 253 -9.00 5.43 -0.21
C HIS A 253 -8.67 3.93 -0.31
N GLY A 254 -9.28 3.09 0.51
CA GLY A 254 -9.13 1.64 0.46
C GLY A 254 -10.08 0.93 -0.54
N LEU A 255 -10.92 1.67 -1.27
CA LEU A 255 -11.94 1.10 -2.15
C LEU A 255 -11.75 1.32 -3.66
N PRO A 256 -10.82 2.17 -4.16
CA PRO A 256 -10.60 2.24 -5.61
C PRO A 256 -10.04 0.91 -6.15
N ASP A 257 -10.96 0.08 -6.64
CA ASP A 257 -10.72 -1.27 -7.17
C ASP A 257 -11.78 -1.55 -8.25
N PRO A 258 -11.43 -2.07 -9.43
CA PRO A 258 -12.40 -2.49 -10.43
C PRO A 258 -13.48 -3.44 -9.88
N LYS A 259 -13.12 -4.26 -8.87
CA LYS A 259 -14.06 -5.16 -8.19
C LYS A 259 -15.16 -4.41 -7.44
N TYR A 260 -14.86 -3.20 -6.91
CA TYR A 260 -15.87 -2.34 -6.31
C TYR A 260 -16.95 -1.96 -7.33
N ILE A 261 -16.55 -1.55 -8.54
CA ILE A 261 -17.48 -1.20 -9.62
C ILE A 261 -18.31 -2.41 -10.02
N GLU A 262 -17.66 -3.56 -10.23
CA GLU A 262 -18.35 -4.82 -10.58
C GLU A 262 -19.40 -5.20 -9.53
N LEU A 263 -19.03 -5.18 -8.25
CA LEU A 263 -19.93 -5.59 -7.17
C LEU A 263 -21.05 -4.58 -6.90
N ALA A 264 -20.79 -3.29 -6.96
CA ALA A 264 -21.79 -2.26 -6.73
C ALA A 264 -22.70 -2.05 -7.97
N GLY A 265 -22.21 -2.35 -9.18
CA GLY A 265 -22.93 -2.15 -10.44
C GLY A 265 -23.37 -0.69 -10.59
N LYS A 266 -24.62 -0.47 -10.99
CA LYS A 266 -25.18 0.88 -11.14
C LYS A 266 -25.21 1.74 -9.86
N ALA A 267 -24.96 1.14 -8.69
CA ALA A 267 -24.88 1.88 -7.44
C ALA A 267 -23.50 2.53 -7.22
N SER A 268 -22.49 2.18 -8.02
CA SER A 268 -21.19 2.83 -7.98
C SER A 268 -21.17 4.18 -8.71
N GLU A 269 -22.08 4.42 -9.62
CA GLU A 269 -22.11 5.65 -10.42
C GLU A 269 -22.21 6.90 -9.54
N GLY A 270 -21.35 7.87 -9.82
CA GLY A 270 -21.24 9.12 -9.07
C GLY A 270 -20.50 9.04 -7.75
N ASN A 271 -20.13 7.83 -7.29
CA ASN A 271 -19.37 7.70 -6.04
C ASN A 271 -17.96 8.31 -6.20
N ILE A 272 -17.55 9.05 -5.17
CA ILE A 272 -16.26 9.76 -5.15
C ILE A 272 -15.36 9.14 -4.10
N MET A 273 -14.06 9.03 -4.38
CA MET A 273 -13.09 8.52 -3.43
C MET A 273 -11.67 9.04 -3.66
N PRO A 274 -10.89 9.25 -2.60
CA PRO A 274 -9.46 9.46 -2.73
C PRO A 274 -8.80 8.20 -3.25
N SER A 275 -7.81 8.35 -4.10
CA SER A 275 -7.15 7.24 -4.79
C SER A 275 -5.68 7.53 -5.04
N THR A 276 -4.89 6.49 -5.21
CA THR A 276 -3.57 6.62 -5.83
C THR A 276 -3.73 7.05 -7.30
N LYS A 277 -2.75 7.74 -7.84
CA LYS A 277 -2.72 8.14 -9.26
C LYS A 277 -2.68 6.94 -10.22
N LEU A 278 -2.29 5.77 -9.72
CA LEU A 278 -2.26 4.51 -10.48
C LEU A 278 -3.62 4.22 -11.16
N MET A 279 -4.74 4.50 -10.46
CA MET A 279 -6.09 4.23 -10.99
C MET A 279 -6.48 5.10 -12.18
N VAL A 280 -5.81 6.21 -12.38
CA VAL A 280 -6.06 7.19 -13.46
C VAL A 280 -4.78 7.49 -14.25
N ALA A 281 -3.89 6.53 -14.34
CA ALA A 281 -2.56 6.67 -14.97
C ALA A 281 -2.60 7.28 -16.37
N SER A 282 -3.58 6.90 -17.20
CA SER A 282 -3.77 7.42 -18.56
C SER A 282 -4.26 8.88 -18.62
N GLN A 283 -4.77 9.41 -17.50
CA GLN A 283 -5.30 10.77 -17.39
C GLN A 283 -4.27 11.75 -16.77
N LEU A 284 -3.10 11.24 -16.36
CA LEU A 284 -2.02 12.06 -15.78
C LEU A 284 -1.33 12.90 -16.86
N GLN A 285 -0.99 14.12 -16.50
CA GLN A 285 -0.17 14.99 -17.37
C GLN A 285 1.23 14.42 -17.52
N ASP A 286 1.89 14.73 -18.63
CA ASP A 286 3.28 14.26 -18.90
C ASP A 286 4.29 14.82 -17.89
N THR A 287 3.96 15.94 -17.25
CA THR A 287 4.75 16.56 -16.19
C THR A 287 4.60 15.93 -14.82
N ASP A 288 3.64 15.00 -14.64
CA ASP A 288 3.48 14.33 -13.34
C ASP A 288 4.69 13.44 -13.03
N PRO A 289 5.37 13.66 -11.89
CA PRO A 289 6.59 12.92 -11.57
C PRO A 289 6.39 11.42 -11.45
N GLN A 290 5.18 10.97 -11.08
CA GLN A 290 4.88 9.55 -10.93
C GLN A 290 4.57 8.85 -12.26
N LYS A 291 4.29 9.59 -13.34
CA LYS A 291 3.81 9.00 -14.60
C LYS A 291 4.73 7.90 -15.12
N LYS A 292 6.04 8.14 -15.11
CA LYS A 292 7.03 7.19 -15.63
C LYS A 292 7.06 5.89 -14.81
N VAL A 293 7.13 5.98 -13.49
CA VAL A 293 7.19 4.79 -12.61
C VAL A 293 5.87 4.02 -12.63
N ILE A 294 4.73 4.72 -12.72
CA ILE A 294 3.42 4.10 -12.87
C ILE A 294 3.31 3.34 -14.20
N GLN A 295 3.80 3.90 -15.31
CA GLN A 295 3.83 3.22 -16.60
C GLN A 295 4.73 1.98 -16.58
N GLU A 296 5.90 2.04 -15.95
CA GLU A 296 6.79 0.89 -15.77
C GLU A 296 6.10 -0.21 -14.94
N PHE A 297 5.45 0.17 -13.84
CA PHE A 297 4.68 -0.77 -13.03
C PHE A 297 3.57 -1.46 -13.83
N ILE A 298 2.76 -0.69 -14.56
CA ILE A 298 1.67 -1.22 -15.39
C ILE A 298 2.20 -2.19 -16.44
N HIS A 299 3.27 -1.80 -17.14
CA HIS A 299 3.91 -2.65 -18.16
C HIS A 299 4.36 -3.99 -17.56
N LEU A 300 5.06 -3.97 -16.44
CA LEU A 300 5.49 -5.22 -15.79
C LEU A 300 4.29 -6.04 -15.33
N TYR A 301 3.33 -5.43 -14.67
CA TYR A 301 2.18 -6.12 -14.09
C TYR A 301 1.29 -6.77 -15.16
N GLN A 302 1.02 -6.06 -16.25
CA GLN A 302 0.08 -6.47 -17.30
C GLN A 302 0.78 -7.20 -18.45
N ASP A 303 1.85 -6.63 -19.00
CA ASP A 303 2.41 -7.12 -20.26
C ASP A 303 3.49 -8.20 -20.05
N VAL A 304 4.22 -8.15 -18.92
CA VAL A 304 5.31 -9.10 -18.65
C VAL A 304 4.83 -10.25 -17.78
N PHE A 305 4.19 -9.95 -16.63
CA PHE A 305 3.77 -10.97 -15.67
C PHE A 305 2.32 -11.41 -15.85
N HIS A 306 1.49 -10.67 -16.56
CA HIS A 306 0.08 -10.96 -16.84
C HIS A 306 -0.78 -11.18 -15.60
N TYR A 307 -0.46 -10.50 -14.49
CA TYR A 307 -1.19 -10.63 -13.23
C TYR A 307 -2.60 -10.04 -13.29
N ASP A 308 -2.82 -9.04 -14.16
CA ASP A 308 -4.11 -8.39 -14.40
C ASP A 308 -5.21 -9.35 -14.86
N ARG A 309 -4.84 -10.49 -15.47
CA ARG A 309 -5.80 -11.53 -15.90
C ARG A 309 -6.59 -12.12 -14.72
N GLN A 310 -6.00 -12.14 -13.55
CA GLN A 310 -6.61 -12.69 -12.33
C GLN A 310 -6.89 -11.60 -11.29
N PHE A 311 -6.01 -10.62 -11.19
CA PHE A 311 -6.08 -9.53 -10.22
C PHE A 311 -5.91 -8.18 -10.94
N PRO A 312 -7.02 -7.51 -11.33
CA PRO A 312 -6.93 -6.18 -11.93
C PRO A 312 -6.18 -5.20 -11.04
N ILE A 313 -5.44 -4.28 -11.65
CA ILE A 313 -4.77 -3.20 -10.94
C ILE A 313 -5.78 -2.41 -10.10
N ASN A 314 -5.44 -2.17 -8.84
CA ASN A 314 -6.22 -1.40 -7.89
C ASN A 314 -5.33 -0.46 -7.06
N THR A 315 -5.92 0.33 -6.17
CA THR A 315 -5.19 1.32 -5.36
C THR A 315 -4.10 0.71 -4.48
N HIS A 316 -4.23 -0.59 -4.11
CA HIS A 316 -3.26 -1.29 -3.25
C HIS A 316 -2.05 -1.82 -4.03
N SER A 317 -2.14 -1.92 -5.36
CA SER A 317 -1.15 -2.64 -6.17
C SER A 317 0.26 -2.04 -6.09
N GLY A 318 0.41 -0.72 -5.84
CA GLY A 318 1.71 -0.05 -5.75
C GLY A 318 2.44 -0.19 -4.41
N TYR A 319 1.77 -0.59 -3.35
CA TYR A 319 2.33 -0.45 -1.98
C TYR A 319 3.54 -1.34 -1.70
N ALA A 320 3.51 -2.59 -2.15
CA ALA A 320 4.66 -3.48 -1.99
C ALA A 320 5.82 -3.09 -2.91
N TRP A 321 5.54 -2.52 -4.09
CA TRP A 321 6.55 -1.97 -4.99
C TRP A 321 7.37 -0.91 -4.28
N ASP A 322 6.72 0.11 -3.76
CA ASP A 322 7.38 1.23 -3.10
C ASP A 322 8.15 0.78 -1.85
N ALA A 323 7.52 -0.03 -1.01
CA ALA A 323 8.12 -0.54 0.22
C ALA A 323 9.43 -1.30 -0.06
N ILE A 324 9.42 -2.23 -1.01
CA ILE A 324 10.60 -3.05 -1.32
C ILE A 324 11.70 -2.21 -1.96
N TYR A 325 11.37 -1.29 -2.88
CA TYR A 325 12.39 -0.43 -3.48
C TYR A 325 13.03 0.54 -2.49
N ILE A 326 12.25 1.11 -1.55
CA ILE A 326 12.79 1.96 -0.48
C ILE A 326 13.75 1.15 0.40
N VAL A 327 13.34 -0.04 0.84
CA VAL A 327 14.18 -0.94 1.64
C VAL A 327 15.43 -1.37 0.86
N ALA A 328 15.29 -1.77 -0.40
CA ALA A 328 16.42 -2.17 -1.25
C ALA A 328 17.42 -1.03 -1.47
N ASN A 329 16.94 0.19 -1.72
CA ASN A 329 17.79 1.37 -1.88
C ASN A 329 18.51 1.72 -0.58
N ALA A 330 17.87 1.55 0.57
CA ALA A 330 18.49 1.73 1.88
C ALA A 330 19.56 0.65 2.14
N MET A 331 19.29 -0.62 1.80
CA MET A 331 20.26 -1.71 1.89
C MET A 331 21.50 -1.48 1.01
N LYS A 332 21.30 -0.98 -0.22
CA LYS A 332 22.43 -0.64 -1.12
C LYS A 332 23.38 0.39 -0.50
N LYS A 333 22.85 1.31 0.32
CA LYS A 333 23.61 2.39 0.98
C LYS A 333 24.21 2.00 2.33
N ALA A 334 23.45 1.29 3.15
CA ALA A 334 23.74 1.06 4.56
C ALA A 334 24.06 -0.40 4.92
N GLY A 335 23.86 -1.35 4.00
CA GLY A 335 23.96 -2.78 4.26
C GLY A 335 22.73 -3.32 4.98
N THR A 336 22.90 -4.44 5.70
CA THR A 336 21.83 -5.24 6.30
C THR A 336 21.80 -5.19 7.84
N ASP A 337 22.62 -4.35 8.46
CA ASP A 337 22.53 -4.06 9.88
C ASP A 337 21.23 -3.32 10.17
N ASN A 338 20.41 -3.81 11.10
CA ASN A 338 19.05 -3.32 11.32
C ASN A 338 18.99 -1.83 11.69
N GLU A 339 19.91 -1.34 12.56
CA GLU A 339 19.91 0.07 12.97
C GLU A 339 20.31 0.98 11.82
N LYS A 340 21.37 0.63 11.09
CA LYS A 340 21.83 1.39 9.92
C LYS A 340 20.80 1.37 8.80
N LEU A 341 20.13 0.23 8.60
CA LEU A 341 19.08 0.09 7.59
C LEU A 341 17.88 0.97 7.94
N ARG A 342 17.41 0.93 9.19
CA ARG A 342 16.34 1.80 9.67
C ARG A 342 16.69 3.29 9.46
N ASP A 343 17.89 3.70 9.88
CA ASP A 343 18.35 5.07 9.73
C ASP A 343 18.47 5.51 8.25
N ALA A 344 18.79 4.57 7.37
CA ALA A 344 18.83 4.83 5.93
C ALA A 344 17.43 4.94 5.32
N ILE A 345 16.45 4.19 5.83
CA ILE A 345 15.04 4.31 5.44
C ILE A 345 14.50 5.67 5.90
N GLU A 346 14.74 6.10 7.14
CA GLU A 346 14.33 7.41 7.67
C GLU A 346 14.93 8.61 6.89
N LYS A 347 16.02 8.41 6.17
CA LYS A 347 16.65 9.42 5.31
C LYS A 347 16.21 9.37 3.86
N THR A 348 15.16 8.60 3.55
CA THR A 348 14.59 8.56 2.20
C THR A 348 13.96 9.92 1.87
N THR A 349 14.48 10.58 0.84
CA THR A 349 13.94 11.86 0.37
C THR A 349 13.85 11.85 -1.15
N GLY A 350 12.75 12.43 -1.69
CA GLY A 350 12.52 12.55 -3.12
C GLY A 350 12.38 11.21 -3.85
N TYR A 351 12.08 10.10 -3.15
CA TYR A 351 11.82 8.83 -3.82
C TYR A 351 10.45 8.86 -4.50
N VAL A 352 10.46 8.88 -5.82
CA VAL A 352 9.24 8.83 -6.63
C VAL A 352 8.81 7.38 -6.83
N GLY A 353 7.78 6.98 -6.11
CA GLY A 353 7.18 5.66 -6.19
C GLY A 353 5.86 5.66 -6.94
N VAL A 354 5.24 4.48 -7.05
CA VAL A 354 3.92 4.28 -7.65
C VAL A 354 2.83 4.96 -6.83
N SER A 355 2.97 5.00 -5.50
CA SER A 355 1.97 5.54 -4.58
C SER A 355 2.19 7.01 -4.24
N GLY A 356 3.35 7.60 -4.54
CA GLY A 356 3.65 9.01 -4.25
C GLY A 356 5.15 9.30 -4.25
N THR A 357 5.50 10.53 -3.87
CA THR A 357 6.89 10.91 -3.62
C THR A 357 7.15 10.87 -2.13
N TYR A 358 8.04 9.99 -1.70
CA TYR A 358 8.34 9.75 -0.29
C TYR A 358 9.47 10.66 0.22
N ASN A 359 9.19 11.29 1.37
CA ASN A 359 10.13 12.08 2.15
C ASN A 359 10.00 11.66 3.62
N ILE A 360 10.65 10.55 3.96
CA ILE A 360 10.54 9.92 5.30
C ILE A 360 11.44 10.68 6.28
N THR A 361 10.97 10.86 7.50
CA THR A 361 11.72 11.44 8.61
C THR A 361 11.49 10.63 9.90
N PRO A 362 12.29 10.83 10.97
CA PRO A 362 12.04 10.18 12.26
C PRO A 362 10.64 10.47 12.86
N GLU A 363 10.04 11.61 12.50
CA GLU A 363 8.71 12.01 12.97
C GLU A 363 7.59 11.54 12.02
N ASP A 364 7.93 11.23 10.78
CA ASP A 364 6.99 10.81 9.74
C ASP A 364 7.48 9.57 8.98
N HIS A 365 7.14 8.40 9.48
CA HIS A 365 7.46 7.10 8.88
C HIS A 365 6.54 6.71 7.70
N ASN A 366 5.76 7.64 7.18
CA ASN A 366 5.06 7.53 5.90
C ASN A 366 5.75 8.36 4.81
N GLY A 367 6.00 9.64 5.08
CA GLY A 367 6.71 10.55 4.17
C GLY A 367 5.93 10.97 2.93
N LEU A 368 4.63 10.70 2.85
CA LEU A 368 3.76 11.08 1.73
C LEU A 368 2.97 12.36 2.05
N GLY A 369 2.86 13.26 1.06
CA GLY A 369 2.04 14.46 1.12
C GLY A 369 0.65 14.28 0.49
N THR A 370 -0.19 15.31 0.58
CA THR A 370 -1.53 15.34 -0.02
C THR A 370 -1.51 15.28 -1.55
N ASP A 371 -0.41 15.60 -2.19
CA ASP A 371 -0.16 15.47 -3.64
C ASP A 371 -0.01 14.03 -4.12
N SER A 372 0.22 13.08 -3.18
CA SER A 372 0.27 11.64 -3.47
C SER A 372 -1.08 11.04 -3.82
N MET A 373 -2.18 11.75 -3.55
CA MET A 373 -3.53 11.30 -3.82
C MET A 373 -4.28 12.25 -4.75
N VAL A 374 -5.19 11.68 -5.51
CA VAL A 374 -6.20 12.39 -6.30
C VAL A 374 -7.60 11.98 -5.85
N LEU A 375 -8.62 12.81 -6.16
CA LEU A 375 -10.00 12.36 -6.08
C LEU A 375 -10.40 11.76 -7.43
N VAL A 376 -11.08 10.63 -7.36
CA VAL A 376 -11.67 9.97 -8.53
C VAL A 376 -13.18 9.85 -8.34
N GLN A 377 -13.91 9.95 -9.44
CA GLN A 377 -15.34 9.69 -9.49
C GLN A 377 -15.61 8.55 -10.46
N ILE A 378 -16.55 7.69 -10.14
CA ILE A 378 -17.01 6.68 -11.08
C ILE A 378 -18.04 7.30 -12.01
N SER A 379 -17.77 7.25 -13.31
CA SER A 379 -18.65 7.71 -14.37
C SER A 379 -18.60 6.72 -15.53
N GLU A 380 -19.78 6.25 -15.96
CA GLU A 380 -19.92 5.23 -17.01
C GLU A 380 -19.12 3.95 -16.70
N GLY A 381 -19.10 3.57 -15.42
CA GLY A 381 -18.34 2.40 -14.96
C GLY A 381 -16.82 2.55 -15.02
N GLN A 382 -16.29 3.76 -15.17
CA GLN A 382 -14.86 4.05 -15.29
C GLN A 382 -14.41 5.05 -14.23
N TRP A 383 -13.13 4.92 -13.84
CA TRP A 383 -12.46 5.89 -12.98
C TRP A 383 -12.18 7.18 -13.76
N LYS A 384 -12.69 8.29 -13.30
CA LYS A 384 -12.43 9.62 -13.85
C LYS A 384 -11.73 10.47 -12.81
N LEU A 385 -10.65 11.13 -13.23
CA LEU A 385 -9.96 12.11 -12.39
C LEU A 385 -10.92 13.28 -12.13
N LEU A 386 -11.18 13.56 -10.86
CA LEU A 386 -12.02 14.67 -10.43
C LEU A 386 -11.14 15.91 -10.26
N GLN A 387 -11.45 16.96 -11.03
CA GLN A 387 -10.71 18.22 -11.03
C GLN A 387 -11.25 19.21 -10.00
#